data_4bb5c10304995e1f59c500d68d5dc906
#
_entry.id   4bb5c10304995e1f59c500d68d5dc906
#
_cell.length_a   1.000
_cell.length_b   1.000
_cell.length_c   1.000
_cell.angle_alpha   90.00
_cell.angle_beta   90.00
_cell.angle_gamma   90.00
#
_symmetry.space_group_name_H-M   'P 1'
#
loop_
_entity.id
_entity.type
_entity.pdbx_description
1 polymer ?
#
loop_
_entity_poly.entity_id
_entity_poly.type
_entity_poly.pdbx_seq_one_letter_code
_entity_poly.pdbx_strand_id
1 'polypeptide(L)'
;MAPHAEESVGFANGGSGTAATPAKDLFVVESPNVEYTDETIKSKYTYRTTAVSKNANGKYVAVPKETLYDFKVDRKIPKLGVMLIGLGGNNGTTVTAGILANRRGLEWETKEGKRGANYYGSVIMGSTTKLGVDSETGADINIPFHDLMPMVHPNDLVIGGWDISGLNLAEAMDRAKVLEPTLKSLVRKEMAQMKPLPSIYYPDFIAANQEDRADNLIPGSKASMAHIEQIRKDIREFKAANDLD
;
A
#
# COMPACT_ATOMS: atom_id res chain seq x y z
N MET A 1 -38.36 9.35 25.37
CA MET A 1 -36.99 8.97 25.03
C MET A 1 -37.04 8.40 23.63
N ALA A 2 -36.61 9.18 22.65
CA ALA A 2 -36.51 8.74 21.26
C ALA A 2 -35.15 8.07 21.07
N PRO A 3 -35.04 7.00 20.26
CA PRO A 3 -33.75 6.37 19.98
C PRO A 3 -32.90 7.29 19.11
N HIS A 4 -31.64 7.45 19.49
CA HIS A 4 -30.65 8.12 18.69
C HIS A 4 -30.46 7.33 17.37
N ALA A 5 -30.67 8.03 16.24
CA ALA A 5 -30.30 7.49 14.95
C ALA A 5 -28.77 7.35 14.91
N GLU A 6 -28.30 6.14 14.65
CA GLU A 6 -26.91 5.86 14.31
C GLU A 6 -26.61 6.57 12.99
N GLU A 7 -25.81 7.65 13.04
CA GLU A 7 -25.23 8.21 11.83
C GLU A 7 -24.27 7.18 11.23
N SER A 8 -24.67 6.63 10.10
CA SER A 8 -23.81 5.79 9.29
C SER A 8 -22.59 6.60 8.86
N VAL A 9 -21.42 6.21 9.31
CA VAL A 9 -20.13 6.76 8.88
C VAL A 9 -19.97 6.44 7.40
N GLY A 10 -20.29 7.41 6.53
CA GLY A 10 -20.17 7.26 5.10
C GLY A 10 -18.70 7.23 4.68
N PHE A 11 -18.21 6.07 4.27
CA PHE A 11 -16.95 5.98 3.53
C PHE A 11 -17.14 6.67 2.18
N ALA A 12 -16.45 7.79 1.97
CA ALA A 12 -16.57 8.54 0.73
C ALA A 12 -16.06 7.69 -0.45
N ASN A 13 -16.98 7.25 -1.30
CA ASN A 13 -16.69 6.64 -2.60
C ASN A 13 -16.06 7.68 -3.54
N GLY A 14 -14.75 7.84 -3.48
CA GLY A 14 -13.97 8.72 -4.36
C GLY A 14 -13.26 7.96 -5.48
N GLY A 15 -13.80 6.86 -5.96
CA GLY A 15 -13.21 6.11 -7.07
C GLY A 15 -14.26 5.73 -8.10
N SER A 16 -14.25 6.38 -9.26
CA SER A 16 -14.87 5.80 -10.46
C SER A 16 -14.04 4.54 -10.78
N GLY A 17 -14.59 3.36 -10.46
CA GLY A 17 -13.95 2.10 -10.81
C GLY A 17 -13.82 1.99 -12.32
N THR A 18 -12.65 2.29 -12.85
CA THR A 18 -12.25 1.80 -14.15
C THR A 18 -12.06 0.29 -14.02
N ALA A 19 -12.75 -0.46 -14.89
CA ALA A 19 -12.57 -1.90 -14.98
C ALA A 19 -11.05 -2.19 -15.04
N ALA A 20 -10.60 -3.16 -14.23
CA ALA A 20 -9.19 -3.56 -14.18
C ALA A 20 -8.66 -3.78 -15.60
N THR A 21 -7.80 -2.90 -16.06
CA THR A 21 -7.12 -3.05 -17.33
C THR A 21 -6.19 -4.26 -17.18
N PRO A 22 -6.27 -5.29 -18.04
CA PRO A 22 -5.32 -6.38 -17.96
C PRO A 22 -3.91 -5.81 -18.06
N ALA A 23 -3.01 -6.29 -17.19
CA ALA A 23 -1.61 -5.89 -17.23
C ALA A 23 -1.08 -6.07 -18.66
N LYS A 24 -0.56 -5.02 -19.29
CA LYS A 24 0.14 -5.13 -20.56
C LYS A 24 1.39 -5.95 -20.30
N ASP A 25 1.48 -7.10 -20.97
CA ASP A 25 2.73 -7.85 -20.96
C ASP A 25 3.79 -7.02 -21.71
N LEU A 26 4.67 -6.37 -20.98
CA LEU A 26 5.76 -5.60 -21.56
C LEU A 26 6.81 -6.52 -22.20
N PHE A 27 6.92 -7.75 -21.71
CA PHE A 27 7.83 -8.78 -22.20
C PHE A 27 7.24 -10.16 -21.99
N VAL A 28 7.78 -11.14 -22.71
CA VAL A 28 7.48 -12.57 -22.58
C VAL A 28 8.77 -13.34 -22.32
N VAL A 29 8.72 -14.28 -21.38
CA VAL A 29 9.84 -15.20 -21.13
C VAL A 29 9.60 -16.49 -21.93
N GLU A 30 10.40 -16.71 -22.96
CA GLU A 30 10.40 -17.95 -23.72
C GLU A 30 11.23 -19.01 -23.00
N SER A 31 10.57 -19.84 -22.18
CA SER A 31 11.21 -20.90 -21.41
C SER A 31 10.24 -22.06 -21.21
N PRO A 32 10.71 -23.32 -21.24
CA PRO A 32 9.85 -24.47 -20.88
C PRO A 32 9.40 -24.47 -19.43
N ASN A 33 10.01 -23.62 -18.59
CA ASN A 33 9.67 -23.47 -17.19
C ASN A 33 8.65 -22.34 -16.93
N VAL A 34 8.16 -21.65 -17.97
CA VAL A 34 7.19 -20.55 -17.84
C VAL A 34 5.98 -20.83 -18.72
N GLU A 35 4.80 -20.74 -18.13
CA GLU A 35 3.52 -20.92 -18.81
C GLU A 35 2.67 -19.66 -18.61
N TYR A 36 2.18 -19.09 -19.71
CA TYR A 36 1.24 -17.97 -19.71
C TYR A 36 -0.14 -18.46 -20.10
N THR A 37 -1.13 -18.15 -19.27
CA THR A 37 -2.56 -18.34 -19.59
C THR A 37 -3.26 -16.97 -19.51
N ASP A 38 -4.53 -16.90 -19.88
CA ASP A 38 -5.33 -15.67 -19.72
C ASP A 38 -5.50 -15.26 -18.25
N GLU A 39 -5.44 -16.24 -17.33
CA GLU A 39 -5.69 -16.03 -15.91
C GLU A 39 -4.41 -15.95 -15.08
N THR A 40 -3.34 -16.66 -15.47
CA THR A 40 -2.16 -16.86 -14.63
C THR A 40 -0.86 -16.89 -15.40
N ILE A 41 0.21 -16.48 -14.73
CA ILE A 41 1.60 -16.74 -15.12
C ILE A 41 2.16 -17.74 -14.12
N LYS A 42 2.62 -18.91 -14.62
CA LYS A 42 3.25 -19.94 -13.79
C LYS A 42 4.71 -20.05 -14.14
N SER A 43 5.58 -20.21 -13.15
CA SER A 43 6.99 -20.49 -13.41
C SER A 43 7.58 -21.47 -12.42
N LYS A 44 8.54 -22.28 -12.89
CA LYS A 44 9.31 -23.21 -12.08
C LYS A 44 10.74 -22.72 -11.97
N TYR A 45 11.25 -22.62 -10.76
CA TYR A 45 12.61 -22.20 -10.50
C TYR A 45 13.32 -23.22 -9.63
N THR A 46 14.44 -23.73 -10.12
CA THR A 46 15.30 -24.65 -9.36
C THR A 46 16.43 -23.87 -8.70
N TYR A 47 16.34 -23.71 -7.39
CA TYR A 47 17.39 -23.12 -6.59
C TYR A 47 18.41 -24.19 -6.22
N ARG A 48 19.67 -23.93 -6.54
CA ARG A 48 20.80 -24.84 -6.25
C ARG A 48 21.73 -24.21 -5.21
N THR A 49 22.08 -25.02 -4.22
CA THR A 49 23.06 -24.65 -3.19
C THR A 49 23.89 -25.87 -2.81
N THR A 50 24.95 -25.65 -2.02
CA THR A 50 25.79 -26.74 -1.52
C THR A 50 25.87 -26.65 -0.01
N ALA A 51 25.41 -27.70 0.69
CA ALA A 51 25.65 -27.85 2.11
C ALA A 51 27.05 -28.44 2.33
N VAL A 52 27.80 -27.80 3.23
CA VAL A 52 29.15 -28.26 3.58
C VAL A 52 29.21 -28.62 5.05
N SER A 53 29.72 -29.80 5.36
CA SER A 53 29.97 -30.30 6.74
C SER A 53 31.37 -30.87 6.87
N LYS A 54 31.82 -31.17 8.09
CA LYS A 54 33.03 -31.98 8.34
C LYS A 54 32.62 -33.37 8.78
N ASN A 55 33.24 -34.37 8.19
CA ASN A 55 33.10 -35.76 8.66
C ASN A 55 33.95 -36.04 9.90
N ALA A 56 33.82 -37.24 10.48
CA ALA A 56 34.57 -37.66 11.67
C ALA A 56 36.08 -37.56 11.53
N ASN A 57 36.62 -37.61 10.32
CA ASN A 57 38.06 -37.50 10.02
C ASN A 57 38.49 -36.04 9.75
N GLY A 58 37.61 -35.06 9.99
CA GLY A 58 37.90 -33.65 9.78
C GLY A 58 37.87 -33.19 8.30
N LYS A 59 37.52 -34.06 7.35
CA LYS A 59 37.43 -33.75 5.93
C LYS A 59 36.11 -33.06 5.61
N TYR A 60 36.19 -32.02 4.80
CA TYR A 60 34.98 -31.35 4.29
C TYR A 60 34.22 -32.26 3.32
N VAL A 61 32.92 -32.34 3.50
CA VAL A 61 31.98 -33.05 2.64
C VAL A 61 31.00 -32.01 2.08
N ALA A 62 31.00 -31.86 0.76
CA ALA A 62 30.09 -30.96 0.05
C ALA A 62 28.95 -31.79 -0.56
N VAL A 63 27.74 -31.44 -0.21
CA VAL A 63 26.53 -32.11 -0.72
C VAL A 63 25.68 -31.09 -1.49
N PRO A 64 25.60 -31.20 -2.83
CA PRO A 64 24.68 -30.39 -3.63
C PRO A 64 23.23 -30.62 -3.20
N LYS A 65 22.48 -29.53 -3.11
CA LYS A 65 21.03 -29.55 -2.80
C LYS A 65 20.28 -28.76 -3.86
N GLU A 66 19.13 -29.25 -4.23
CA GLU A 66 18.19 -28.56 -5.11
C GLU A 66 16.87 -28.36 -4.37
N THR A 67 16.28 -27.17 -4.56
CA THR A 67 14.93 -26.85 -4.09
C THR A 67 14.14 -26.33 -5.28
N LEU A 68 13.04 -26.98 -5.60
CA LEU A 68 12.13 -26.53 -6.64
C LEU A 68 11.11 -25.58 -6.05
N TYR A 69 10.97 -24.42 -6.65
CA TYR A 69 9.92 -23.44 -6.35
C TYR A 69 8.95 -23.36 -7.52
N ASP A 70 7.67 -23.51 -7.21
CA ASP A 70 6.58 -23.29 -8.15
C ASP A 70 5.94 -21.94 -7.81
N PHE A 71 5.96 -21.01 -8.76
CA PHE A 71 5.34 -19.71 -8.65
C PHE A 71 4.07 -19.67 -9.50
N LYS A 72 3.03 -19.07 -8.94
CA LYS A 72 1.80 -18.74 -9.65
C LYS A 72 1.46 -17.28 -9.37
N VAL A 73 1.32 -16.49 -10.41
CA VAL A 73 0.88 -15.09 -10.35
C VAL A 73 -0.47 -15.00 -11.05
N ASP A 74 -1.48 -14.51 -10.37
CA ASP A 74 -2.78 -14.23 -10.98
C ASP A 74 -2.68 -12.92 -11.80
N ARG A 75 -3.22 -12.93 -13.03
CA ARG A 75 -3.16 -11.76 -13.93
C ARG A 75 -4.24 -10.73 -13.61
N LYS A 76 -5.32 -11.15 -12.96
CA LYS A 76 -6.33 -10.23 -12.46
C LYS A 76 -5.74 -9.40 -11.32
N ILE A 77 -5.67 -8.09 -11.50
CA ILE A 77 -5.27 -7.16 -10.45
C ILE A 77 -6.45 -6.96 -9.50
N PRO A 78 -6.30 -7.23 -8.19
CA PRO A 78 -7.38 -7.08 -7.22
C PRO A 78 -7.68 -5.60 -6.94
N LYS A 79 -8.90 -5.29 -6.54
CA LYS A 79 -9.26 -4.00 -5.97
C LYS A 79 -8.81 -3.95 -4.50
N LEU A 80 -7.74 -3.20 -4.23
CA LEU A 80 -7.05 -3.22 -2.95
C LEU A 80 -7.40 -2.01 -2.08
N GLY A 81 -7.77 -2.29 -0.83
CA GLY A 81 -7.89 -1.28 0.23
C GLY A 81 -6.66 -1.27 1.14
N VAL A 82 -6.29 -0.08 1.59
CA VAL A 82 -5.21 0.13 2.57
C VAL A 82 -5.78 0.87 3.76
N MET A 83 -5.79 0.23 4.93
CA MET A 83 -6.20 0.85 6.19
C MET A 83 -4.97 1.22 7.01
N LEU A 84 -4.71 2.52 7.14
CA LEU A 84 -3.54 3.07 7.83
C LEU A 84 -3.82 3.22 9.32
N ILE A 85 -2.90 2.77 10.15
CA ILE A 85 -2.89 3.06 11.59
C ILE A 85 -2.19 4.40 11.77
N GLY A 86 -2.92 5.39 12.28
CA GLY A 86 -2.46 6.78 12.32
C GLY A 86 -2.75 7.53 11.02
N LEU A 87 -3.91 7.28 10.41
CA LEU A 87 -4.33 7.91 9.14
C LEU A 87 -4.30 9.43 9.19
N GLY A 88 -4.67 10.05 10.31
CA GLY A 88 -4.59 11.51 10.54
C GLY A 88 -3.19 11.99 10.98
N GLY A 89 -2.19 11.13 11.07
CA GLY A 89 -0.81 11.51 11.38
C GLY A 89 -0.08 12.12 10.17
N ASN A 90 1.18 12.54 10.40
CA ASN A 90 2.01 13.15 9.37
C ASN A 90 2.17 12.22 8.14
N ASN A 91 2.47 10.94 8.36
CA ASN A 91 2.64 9.97 7.28
C ASN A 91 1.32 9.67 6.56
N GLY A 92 0.23 9.45 7.30
CA GLY A 92 -1.07 9.13 6.72
C GLY A 92 -1.61 10.26 5.85
N THR A 93 -1.56 11.50 6.33
CA THR A 93 -1.99 12.68 5.57
C THR A 93 -1.10 12.93 4.35
N THR A 94 0.22 12.74 4.47
CA THR A 94 1.16 12.92 3.36
C THR A 94 0.98 11.87 2.27
N VAL A 95 0.87 10.60 2.62
CA VAL A 95 0.64 9.51 1.66
C VAL A 95 -0.70 9.69 0.95
N THR A 96 -1.76 10.00 1.70
CA THR A 96 -3.10 10.23 1.12
C THR A 96 -3.09 11.40 0.15
N ALA A 97 -2.51 12.54 0.54
CA ALA A 97 -2.39 13.71 -0.33
C ALA A 97 -1.55 13.41 -1.58
N GLY A 98 -0.46 12.67 -1.43
CA GLY A 98 0.40 12.24 -2.53
C GLY A 98 -0.33 11.37 -3.55
N ILE A 99 -1.12 10.41 -3.08
CA ILE A 99 -1.94 9.55 -3.96
C ILE A 99 -3.04 10.37 -4.66
N LEU A 100 -3.74 11.25 -3.95
CA LEU A 100 -4.74 12.13 -4.54
C LEU A 100 -4.14 13.08 -5.59
N ALA A 101 -2.97 13.64 -5.31
CA ALA A 101 -2.25 14.52 -6.23
C ALA A 101 -1.85 13.77 -7.51
N ASN A 102 -1.30 12.56 -7.40
CA ASN A 102 -0.93 11.72 -8.53
C ASN A 102 -2.14 11.25 -9.33
N ARG A 103 -3.21 10.81 -8.65
CA ARG A 103 -4.48 10.38 -9.29
C ARG A 103 -5.07 11.46 -10.18
N ARG A 104 -4.90 12.73 -9.79
CA ARG A 104 -5.40 13.90 -10.51
C ARG A 104 -4.36 14.59 -11.40
N GLY A 105 -3.11 14.11 -11.43
CA GLY A 105 -2.02 14.74 -12.17
C GLY A 105 -1.78 16.20 -11.75
N LEU A 106 -1.86 16.49 -10.45
CA LEU A 106 -1.76 17.87 -9.93
C LEU A 106 -0.35 18.43 -10.07
N GLU A 107 -0.31 19.72 -10.30
CA GLU A 107 0.90 20.53 -10.23
C GLU A 107 0.70 21.69 -9.25
N TRP A 108 1.75 22.07 -8.53
CA TRP A 108 1.71 23.16 -7.56
C TRP A 108 3.01 23.91 -7.47
N GLU A 109 2.95 25.14 -6.98
CA GLU A 109 4.12 25.96 -6.75
C GLU A 109 4.78 25.61 -5.41
N THR A 110 6.11 25.52 -5.43
CA THR A 110 6.98 25.37 -4.25
C THR A 110 8.00 26.51 -4.22
N LYS A 111 8.80 26.59 -3.15
CA LYS A 111 9.92 27.56 -3.07
C LYS A 111 10.94 27.38 -4.21
N GLU A 112 11.04 26.19 -4.78
CA GLU A 112 12.00 25.82 -5.81
C GLU A 112 11.39 25.86 -7.22
N GLY A 113 10.16 26.38 -7.35
CA GLY A 113 9.41 26.44 -8.60
C GLY A 113 8.30 25.39 -8.69
N LYS A 114 7.70 25.27 -9.86
CA LYS A 114 6.58 24.39 -10.12
C LYS A 114 6.98 22.92 -10.05
N ARG A 115 6.20 22.13 -9.32
CA ARG A 115 6.35 20.68 -9.17
C ARG A 115 5.10 19.95 -9.62
N GLY A 116 5.28 18.83 -10.30
CA GLY A 116 4.21 17.89 -10.64
C GLY A 116 4.19 16.69 -9.68
N ALA A 117 2.99 16.15 -9.46
CA ALA A 117 2.84 14.92 -8.72
C ALA A 117 3.60 13.77 -9.41
N ASN A 118 4.30 12.97 -8.63
CA ASN A 118 5.06 11.82 -9.12
C ASN A 118 5.21 10.77 -8.02
N TYR A 119 5.73 9.60 -8.40
CA TYR A 119 6.01 8.49 -7.51
C TYR A 119 7.51 8.18 -7.36
N TYR A 120 8.39 9.17 -7.54
CA TYR A 120 9.85 8.94 -7.46
C TYR A 120 10.30 8.38 -6.10
N GLY A 121 9.55 8.62 -5.02
CA GLY A 121 9.82 8.03 -3.70
C GLY A 121 9.33 6.59 -3.54
N SER A 122 8.59 6.05 -4.50
CA SER A 122 8.09 4.68 -4.46
C SER A 122 9.08 3.73 -5.14
N VAL A 123 9.52 2.70 -4.43
CA VAL A 123 10.37 1.65 -5.01
C VAL A 123 9.69 0.97 -6.20
N ILE A 124 8.40 0.68 -6.09
CA ILE A 124 7.64 0.00 -7.17
C ILE A 124 7.50 0.90 -8.39
N MET A 125 7.13 2.17 -8.20
CA MET A 125 6.79 3.08 -9.29
C MET A 125 7.99 3.86 -9.83
N GLY A 126 9.00 4.11 -9.00
CA GLY A 126 10.14 4.97 -9.33
C GLY A 126 11.42 4.22 -9.69
N SER A 127 11.45 2.88 -9.57
CA SER A 127 12.63 2.09 -9.88
C SER A 127 12.52 1.29 -11.17
N THR A 128 13.66 0.84 -11.66
CA THR A 128 13.78 -0.11 -12.77
C THR A 128 14.48 -1.38 -12.31
N THR A 129 14.30 -2.47 -13.05
CA THR A 129 15.06 -3.70 -12.88
C THR A 129 15.66 -4.15 -14.21
N LYS A 130 16.82 -4.78 -14.15
CA LYS A 130 17.46 -5.33 -15.34
C LYS A 130 16.70 -6.57 -15.80
N LEU A 131 16.15 -6.51 -17.01
CA LEU A 131 15.51 -7.64 -17.69
C LEU A 131 16.56 -8.58 -18.27
N GLY A 132 17.59 -8.03 -18.90
CA GLY A 132 18.64 -8.80 -19.55
C GLY A 132 19.62 -7.90 -20.29
N VAL A 133 20.24 -8.46 -21.31
CA VAL A 133 21.21 -7.80 -22.19
C VAL A 133 20.71 -7.89 -23.62
N ASP A 134 20.74 -6.78 -24.33
CA ASP A 134 20.40 -6.74 -25.74
C ASP A 134 21.35 -7.62 -26.56
N SER A 135 20.80 -8.48 -27.41
CA SER A 135 21.56 -9.50 -28.13
C SER A 135 22.45 -8.93 -29.24
N GLU A 136 22.17 -7.72 -29.73
CA GLU A 136 22.92 -7.10 -30.83
C GLU A 136 23.95 -6.11 -30.30
N THR A 137 23.59 -5.30 -29.33
CA THR A 137 24.43 -4.22 -28.82
C THR A 137 25.22 -4.56 -27.57
N GLY A 138 24.82 -5.61 -26.83
CA GLY A 138 25.36 -5.96 -25.52
C GLY A 138 24.99 -4.99 -24.40
N ALA A 139 24.08 -4.03 -24.64
CA ALA A 139 23.63 -3.06 -23.66
C ALA A 139 22.63 -3.68 -22.69
N ASP A 140 22.63 -3.19 -21.45
CA ASP A 140 21.64 -3.60 -20.44
C ASP A 140 20.24 -3.08 -20.80
N ILE A 141 19.26 -3.96 -20.81
CA ILE A 141 17.83 -3.63 -20.94
C ILE A 141 17.23 -3.56 -19.55
N ASN A 142 16.76 -2.37 -19.17
CA ASN A 142 16.07 -2.13 -17.90
C ASN A 142 14.60 -1.82 -18.18
N ILE A 143 13.71 -2.36 -17.35
CA ILE A 143 12.27 -2.11 -17.41
C ILE A 143 11.79 -1.50 -16.10
N PRO A 144 10.68 -0.72 -16.10
CA PRO A 144 10.08 -0.26 -14.87
C PRO A 144 9.70 -1.45 -13.98
N PHE A 145 10.01 -1.34 -12.68
CA PHE A 145 9.73 -2.44 -11.74
C PHE A 145 8.24 -2.77 -11.65
N HIS A 146 7.38 -1.75 -11.73
CA HIS A 146 5.93 -1.90 -11.75
C HIS A 146 5.42 -2.76 -12.92
N ASP A 147 6.13 -2.76 -14.05
CA ASP A 147 5.74 -3.48 -15.27
C ASP A 147 6.29 -4.93 -15.32
N LEU A 148 7.01 -5.36 -14.27
CA LEU A 148 7.60 -6.70 -14.19
C LEU A 148 6.53 -7.80 -14.11
N MET A 149 5.44 -7.53 -13.39
CA MET A 149 4.30 -8.44 -13.24
C MET A 149 3.03 -7.65 -12.90
N PRO A 150 1.82 -8.26 -12.96
CA PRO A 150 0.60 -7.61 -12.55
C PRO A 150 0.68 -7.09 -11.11
N MET A 151 0.56 -5.78 -10.93
CA MET A 151 0.63 -5.10 -9.62
C MET A 151 -0.46 -4.05 -9.50
N VAL A 152 -0.94 -3.84 -8.27
CA VAL A 152 -1.88 -2.75 -7.97
C VAL A 152 -1.16 -1.41 -8.13
N HIS A 153 -1.72 -0.53 -8.96
CA HIS A 153 -1.20 0.83 -9.08
C HIS A 153 -1.61 1.66 -7.86
N PRO A 154 -0.73 2.51 -7.29
CA PRO A 154 -1.07 3.32 -6.12
C PRO A 154 -2.28 4.25 -6.31
N ASN A 155 -2.56 4.68 -7.54
CA ASN A 155 -3.75 5.47 -7.86
C ASN A 155 -5.07 4.69 -7.68
N ASP A 156 -5.03 3.36 -7.69
CA ASP A 156 -6.22 2.50 -7.57
C ASP A 156 -6.49 2.07 -6.13
N LEU A 157 -5.62 2.44 -5.19
CA LEU A 157 -5.77 2.13 -3.77
C LEU A 157 -6.99 2.83 -3.17
N VAL A 158 -7.81 2.08 -2.43
CA VAL A 158 -8.83 2.66 -1.55
C VAL A 158 -8.23 2.89 -0.17
N ILE A 159 -8.25 4.13 0.31
CA ILE A 159 -7.56 4.52 1.55
C ILE A 159 -8.57 4.72 2.67
N GLY A 160 -8.31 4.11 3.81
CA GLY A 160 -9.02 4.30 5.06
C GLY A 160 -8.07 4.11 6.24
N GLY A 161 -8.62 4.00 7.45
CA GLY A 161 -7.81 3.70 8.63
C GLY A 161 -8.30 4.34 9.90
N TRP A 162 -7.48 4.24 10.91
CA TRP A 162 -7.77 4.67 12.28
C TRP A 162 -6.83 5.80 12.70
N ASP A 163 -7.32 6.70 13.53
CA ASP A 163 -6.48 7.65 14.25
C ASP A 163 -7.07 7.92 15.64
N ILE A 164 -6.21 8.23 16.59
CA ILE A 164 -6.61 8.64 17.93
C ILE A 164 -7.27 10.02 17.94
N SER A 165 -7.10 10.81 16.88
CA SER A 165 -7.75 12.11 16.69
C SER A 165 -8.89 12.01 15.70
N GLY A 166 -10.04 12.59 16.05
CA GLY A 166 -11.25 12.63 15.22
C GLY A 166 -11.27 13.69 14.14
N LEU A 167 -10.18 14.44 13.93
CA LEU A 167 -10.07 15.41 12.85
C LEU A 167 -10.21 14.73 11.49
N ASN A 168 -10.92 15.36 10.54
CA ASN A 168 -10.85 14.91 9.15
C ASN A 168 -9.46 15.15 8.57
N LEU A 169 -9.14 14.51 7.43
CA LEU A 169 -7.76 14.56 6.90
C LEU A 169 -7.32 15.95 6.46
N ALA A 170 -8.22 16.86 6.10
CA ALA A 170 -7.87 18.24 5.78
C ALA A 170 -7.40 19.01 7.02
N GLU A 171 -8.09 18.86 8.13
CA GLU A 171 -7.72 19.46 9.43
C GLU A 171 -6.44 18.81 9.98
N ALA A 172 -6.35 17.49 9.88
CA ALA A 172 -5.17 16.72 10.28
C ALA A 172 -3.92 17.12 9.45
N MET A 173 -4.06 17.33 8.15
CA MET A 173 -3.01 17.84 7.26
C MET A 173 -2.53 19.23 7.66
N ASP A 174 -3.44 20.12 8.07
CA ASP A 174 -3.08 21.45 8.59
C ASP A 174 -2.31 21.37 9.90
N ARG A 175 -2.72 20.50 10.79
CA ARG A 175 -2.01 20.22 12.05
C ARG A 175 -0.62 19.64 11.79
N ALA A 176 -0.49 18.71 10.82
CA ALA A 176 0.77 18.04 10.48
C ALA A 176 1.85 19.01 9.98
N LYS A 177 1.48 20.09 9.27
CA LYS A 177 2.38 21.13 8.74
C LYS A 177 3.50 20.59 7.84
N VAL A 178 3.26 19.49 7.12
CA VAL A 178 4.26 18.84 6.25
C VAL A 178 4.17 19.35 4.83
N LEU A 179 2.95 19.51 4.30
CA LEU A 179 2.70 19.83 2.89
C LEU A 179 2.66 21.34 2.64
N GLU A 180 3.08 21.73 1.44
CA GLU A 180 3.00 23.13 0.99
C GLU A 180 1.55 23.61 0.97
N PRO A 181 1.31 24.92 1.29
CA PRO A 181 -0.03 25.50 1.30
C PRO A 181 -0.79 25.36 -0.03
N THR A 182 -0.09 25.47 -1.15
CA THR A 182 -0.65 25.32 -2.50
C THR A 182 -1.17 23.91 -2.73
N LEU A 183 -0.38 22.86 -2.44
CA LEU A 183 -0.81 21.47 -2.54
C LEU A 183 -2.00 21.19 -1.58
N LYS A 184 -1.91 21.68 -0.34
CA LYS A 184 -2.99 21.52 0.64
C LYS A 184 -4.32 22.06 0.11
N SER A 185 -4.32 23.23 -0.53
CA SER A 185 -5.54 23.82 -1.08
C SER A 185 -6.16 22.96 -2.19
N LEU A 186 -5.33 22.33 -3.02
CA LEU A 186 -5.76 21.51 -4.15
C LEU A 186 -6.42 20.19 -3.72
N VAL A 187 -5.92 19.56 -2.64
CA VAL A 187 -6.45 18.25 -2.16
C VAL A 187 -7.47 18.39 -1.02
N ARG A 188 -7.66 19.59 -0.48
CA ARG A 188 -8.47 19.87 0.71
C ARG A 188 -9.89 19.32 0.62
N LYS A 189 -10.57 19.53 -0.52
CA LYS A 189 -11.97 19.14 -0.69
C LYS A 189 -12.18 17.64 -0.50
N GLU A 190 -11.29 16.82 -1.05
CA GLU A 190 -11.37 15.37 -0.94
C GLU A 190 -10.94 14.90 0.45
N MET A 191 -9.85 15.44 0.97
CA MET A 191 -9.35 15.09 2.31
C MET A 191 -10.32 15.50 3.43
N ALA A 192 -11.11 16.55 3.26
CA ALA A 192 -12.14 16.94 4.22
C ALA A 192 -13.29 15.91 4.34
N GLN A 193 -13.49 15.09 3.31
CA GLN A 193 -14.49 14.01 3.33
C GLN A 193 -13.96 12.72 3.96
N MET A 194 -12.66 12.63 4.20
CA MET A 194 -12.02 11.46 4.78
C MET A 194 -11.85 11.65 6.29
N LYS A 195 -12.54 10.81 7.06
CA LYS A 195 -12.48 10.82 8.52
C LYS A 195 -11.94 9.49 9.04
N PRO A 196 -10.94 9.50 9.94
CA PRO A 196 -10.43 8.28 10.55
C PRO A 196 -11.48 7.60 11.43
N LEU A 197 -11.44 6.27 11.47
CA LEU A 197 -12.16 5.47 12.46
C LEU A 197 -11.52 5.62 13.84
N PRO A 198 -12.27 5.39 14.92
CA PRO A 198 -11.74 5.37 16.29
C PRO A 198 -10.61 4.35 16.45
N SER A 199 -9.54 4.74 17.13
CA SER A 199 -8.34 3.92 17.31
C SER A 199 -8.19 3.39 18.74
N ILE A 200 -7.29 2.45 18.93
CA ILE A 200 -6.85 1.98 20.23
C ILE A 200 -5.71 2.89 20.72
N TYR A 201 -5.76 3.31 21.99
CA TYR A 201 -4.70 4.13 22.58
C TYR A 201 -4.44 3.74 24.02
N TYR A 202 -3.19 3.45 24.33
CA TYR A 202 -2.70 3.14 25.67
C TYR A 202 -1.49 4.03 25.99
N PRO A 203 -1.69 5.18 26.65
CA PRO A 203 -0.62 6.16 26.88
C PRO A 203 0.53 5.62 27.72
N ASP A 204 0.29 4.64 28.60
CA ASP A 204 1.32 3.95 29.36
C ASP A 204 2.17 2.96 28.55
N PHE A 205 1.77 2.67 27.32
CA PHE A 205 2.48 1.78 26.43
C PHE A 205 3.22 2.54 25.30
N ILE A 206 2.56 3.49 24.65
CA ILE A 206 3.12 4.23 23.50
C ILE A 206 2.50 5.63 23.38
N ALA A 207 3.32 6.57 22.92
CA ALA A 207 2.90 7.94 22.57
C ALA A 207 2.20 8.70 23.72
N ALA A 208 2.72 8.59 24.96
CA ALA A 208 2.18 9.23 26.16
C ALA A 208 1.96 10.76 26.00
N ASN A 209 2.71 11.42 25.11
CA ASN A 209 2.60 12.84 24.82
C ASN A 209 1.47 13.19 23.82
N GLN A 210 0.60 12.26 23.48
CA GLN A 210 -0.50 12.45 22.53
C GLN A 210 -1.87 12.50 23.19
N GLU A 211 -1.95 12.47 24.50
CA GLU A 211 -3.23 12.47 25.25
C GLU A 211 -4.13 13.64 24.89
N ASP A 212 -3.57 14.83 24.73
CA ASP A 212 -4.33 16.07 24.42
C ASP A 212 -5.10 15.99 23.09
N ARG A 213 -4.72 15.09 22.20
CA ARG A 213 -5.38 14.89 20.89
C ARG A 213 -6.13 13.57 20.76
N ALA A 214 -6.15 12.77 21.82
CA ALA A 214 -6.74 11.43 21.80
C ALA A 214 -8.25 11.50 22.11
N ASP A 215 -9.03 12.04 21.19
CA ASP A 215 -10.47 12.29 21.27
C ASP A 215 -11.32 11.30 20.44
N ASN A 216 -10.67 10.35 19.74
CA ASN A 216 -11.31 9.39 18.84
C ASN A 216 -10.86 7.95 19.16
N LEU A 217 -11.33 7.44 20.29
CA LEU A 217 -10.89 6.17 20.85
C LEU A 217 -12.00 5.12 20.86
N ILE A 218 -11.63 3.86 20.63
CA ILE A 218 -12.51 2.71 20.86
C ILE A 218 -12.68 2.57 22.38
N PRO A 219 -13.93 2.58 22.91
CA PRO A 219 -14.17 2.40 24.34
C PRO A 219 -13.71 1.02 24.83
N GLY A 220 -13.15 0.95 26.02
CA GLY A 220 -12.79 -0.32 26.64
C GLY A 220 -11.56 -0.23 27.54
N SER A 221 -11.28 -1.33 28.24
CA SER A 221 -10.09 -1.47 29.07
C SER A 221 -8.88 -1.88 28.23
N LYS A 222 -7.68 -1.60 28.73
CA LYS A 222 -6.41 -2.02 28.12
C LYS A 222 -6.40 -3.54 27.85
N ALA A 223 -5.84 -3.89 26.68
CA ALA A 223 -5.72 -5.28 26.20
C ALA A 223 -7.04 -6.06 26.10
N SER A 224 -8.17 -5.36 25.92
CA SER A 224 -9.48 -5.96 25.77
C SER A 224 -9.60 -6.67 24.41
N MET A 225 -10.17 -7.90 24.41
CA MET A 225 -10.55 -8.58 23.16
C MET A 225 -11.60 -7.78 22.37
N ALA A 226 -12.42 -6.97 23.04
CA ALA A 226 -13.39 -6.10 22.36
C ALA A 226 -12.72 -5.11 21.40
N HIS A 227 -11.55 -4.61 21.72
CA HIS A 227 -10.76 -3.75 20.82
C HIS A 227 -10.35 -4.49 19.54
N ILE A 228 -9.90 -5.74 19.67
CA ILE A 228 -9.53 -6.56 18.52
C ILE A 228 -10.74 -6.89 17.65
N GLU A 229 -11.87 -7.23 18.25
CA GLU A 229 -13.10 -7.51 17.51
C GLU A 229 -13.63 -6.26 16.79
N GLN A 230 -13.51 -5.08 17.39
CA GLN A 230 -13.88 -3.84 16.70
C GLN A 230 -12.98 -3.58 15.49
N ILE A 231 -11.66 -3.71 15.60
CA ILE A 231 -10.74 -3.58 14.46
C ILE A 231 -11.08 -4.60 13.35
N ARG A 232 -11.36 -5.84 13.71
CA ARG A 232 -11.78 -6.88 12.75
C ARG A 232 -13.09 -6.53 12.05
N LYS A 233 -14.04 -5.96 12.80
CA LYS A 233 -15.30 -5.47 12.25
C LYS A 233 -15.06 -4.35 11.26
N ASP A 234 -14.30 -3.34 11.64
CA ASP A 234 -13.96 -2.18 10.80
C ASP A 234 -13.34 -2.62 9.46
N ILE A 235 -12.40 -3.59 9.48
CA ILE A 235 -11.78 -4.13 8.27
C ILE A 235 -12.82 -4.79 7.37
N ARG A 236 -13.73 -5.61 7.92
CA ARG A 236 -14.78 -6.27 7.13
C ARG A 236 -15.76 -5.26 6.53
N GLU A 237 -16.15 -4.26 7.32
CA GLU A 237 -17.05 -3.19 6.88
C GLU A 237 -16.39 -2.32 5.80
N PHE A 238 -15.12 -1.96 5.96
CA PHE A 238 -14.36 -1.24 4.96
C PHE A 238 -14.24 -2.04 3.65
N LYS A 239 -13.94 -3.35 3.74
CA LYS A 239 -13.92 -4.24 2.58
C LYS A 239 -15.27 -4.27 1.87
N ALA A 240 -16.36 -4.49 2.61
CA ALA A 240 -17.70 -4.59 2.04
C ALA A 240 -18.20 -3.25 1.45
N ALA A 241 -17.97 -2.14 2.15
CA ALA A 241 -18.41 -0.82 1.70
C ALA A 241 -17.72 -0.35 0.42
N ASN A 242 -16.52 -0.85 0.15
CA ASN A 242 -15.72 -0.46 -1.01
C ASN A 242 -15.64 -1.55 -2.08
N ASP A 243 -16.34 -2.67 -1.93
CA ASP A 243 -16.31 -3.81 -2.86
C ASP A 243 -14.86 -4.24 -3.19
N LEU A 244 -14.09 -4.53 -2.15
CA LEU A 244 -12.68 -4.95 -2.28
C LEU A 244 -12.58 -6.47 -2.43
N ASP A 245 -11.53 -6.94 -3.15
CA ASP A 245 -11.25 -8.37 -3.35
C ASP A 245 -10.72 -9.11 -2.11
#